data_ffcd95255933ff594bb5d4634449d3d8
#
_entry.id   ffcd95255933ff594bb5d4634449d3d8
#
_cell.length_a   1.000
_cell.length_b   1.000
_cell.length_c   1.000
_cell.angle_alpha   90.00
_cell.angle_beta   90.00
_cell.angle_gamma   90.00
#
_symmetry.space_group_name_H-M   'P 1'
#
loop_
_entity.id
_entity.type
_entity.pdbx_description
1 polymer ?
#
loop_
_entity_poly.entity_id
_entity_poly.type
_entity_poly.pdbx_seq_one_letter_code
_entity_poly.pdbx_strand_id
1 'polypeptide(L)'
;MDKSLISKRYAKALCETSVKLGKLDEVSRGMLFFTEKFLADQKIMNFLLSSSVSPSAKKVFIEDNRENLSTLLSNCFNIMIDNGRFSLFEKFCFEWHIYEKRHRKIVPVEITTSSELSEKNNSQIMNFIRKLFPDCEYEIKNETDPSILGGFILKIDNVIYDYSVSGSLNRMKNHIMNSSV
;
A
#
# COMPACT_ATOMS: atom_id res chain seq x y z
N MET A 1 -18.04 4.19 19.67
CA MET A 1 -17.60 3.14 18.72
C MET A 1 -16.33 3.63 18.05
N ASP A 2 -15.29 2.85 18.04
CA ASP A 2 -13.97 3.29 17.51
C ASP A 2 -14.07 3.59 16.01
N LYS A 3 -13.77 4.83 15.63
CA LYS A 3 -13.81 5.32 14.25
C LYS A 3 -12.89 4.49 13.32
N SER A 4 -11.79 3.96 13.85
CA SER A 4 -10.86 3.09 13.11
C SER A 4 -11.52 1.75 12.76
N LEU A 5 -12.27 1.14 13.68
CA LEU A 5 -12.93 -0.15 13.44
C LEU A 5 -14.01 -0.05 12.36
N ILE A 6 -14.70 1.10 12.29
CA ILE A 6 -15.72 1.32 11.27
C ILE A 6 -15.08 1.42 9.88
N SER A 7 -14.02 2.22 9.73
CA SER A 7 -13.29 2.36 8.46
C SER A 7 -12.76 1.01 7.96
N LYS A 8 -12.19 0.20 8.85
CA LYS A 8 -11.75 -1.17 8.55
C LYS A 8 -12.87 -2.05 8.01
N ARG A 9 -14.06 -2.00 8.62
CA ARG A 9 -15.20 -2.80 8.17
C ARG A 9 -15.65 -2.44 6.75
N TYR A 10 -15.73 -1.14 6.42
CA TYR A 10 -16.09 -0.68 5.08
C TYR A 10 -15.04 -1.10 4.05
N ALA A 11 -13.75 -0.85 4.34
CA ALA A 11 -12.67 -1.20 3.44
C ALA A 11 -12.58 -2.72 3.21
N LYS A 12 -12.67 -3.51 4.27
CA LYS A 12 -12.70 -4.97 4.19
C LYS A 12 -13.87 -5.47 3.35
N ALA A 13 -15.08 -4.99 3.61
CA ALA A 13 -16.28 -5.42 2.89
C ALA A 13 -16.20 -5.07 1.39
N LEU A 14 -15.73 -3.86 1.04
CA LEU A 14 -15.53 -3.46 -0.34
C LEU A 14 -14.48 -4.35 -1.02
N CYS A 15 -13.35 -4.59 -0.38
CA CYS A 15 -12.27 -5.41 -0.92
C CYS A 15 -12.73 -6.86 -1.15
N GLU A 16 -13.32 -7.51 -0.15
CA GLU A 16 -13.81 -8.88 -0.28
C GLU A 16 -14.89 -9.01 -1.37
N THR A 17 -15.77 -8.01 -1.49
CA THR A 17 -16.82 -8.01 -2.52
C THR A 17 -16.21 -7.81 -3.91
N SER A 18 -15.26 -6.89 -4.05
CA SER A 18 -14.58 -6.64 -5.32
C SER A 18 -13.78 -7.85 -5.81
N VAL A 19 -13.12 -8.57 -4.89
CA VAL A 19 -12.41 -9.82 -5.19
C VAL A 19 -13.39 -10.91 -5.64
N LYS A 20 -14.48 -11.13 -4.89
CA LYS A 20 -15.50 -12.13 -5.24
C LYS A 20 -16.14 -11.91 -6.61
N LEU A 21 -16.28 -10.65 -7.02
CA LEU A 21 -16.87 -10.28 -8.30
C LEU A 21 -15.84 -10.11 -9.43
N GLY A 22 -14.55 -10.32 -9.17
CA GLY A 22 -13.46 -10.12 -10.14
C GLY A 22 -13.30 -8.65 -10.58
N LYS A 23 -13.70 -7.70 -9.74
CA LYS A 23 -13.72 -6.25 -10.03
C LYS A 23 -12.71 -5.45 -9.21
N LEU A 24 -11.71 -6.11 -8.63
CA LEU A 24 -10.72 -5.45 -7.78
C LEU A 24 -10.01 -4.31 -8.53
N ASP A 25 -9.56 -4.55 -9.77
CA ASP A 25 -8.84 -3.54 -10.57
C ASP A 25 -9.72 -2.34 -10.95
N GLU A 26 -11.01 -2.58 -11.20
CA GLU A 26 -11.97 -1.52 -11.49
C GLU A 26 -12.17 -0.62 -10.25
N VAL A 27 -12.33 -1.23 -9.07
CA VAL A 27 -12.48 -0.51 -7.81
C VAL A 27 -11.19 0.23 -7.44
N SER A 28 -10.03 -0.39 -7.63
CA SER A 28 -8.73 0.23 -7.36
C SER A 28 -8.48 1.47 -8.21
N ARG A 29 -8.78 1.41 -9.50
CA ARG A 29 -8.67 2.58 -10.39
C ARG A 29 -9.61 3.71 -9.96
N GLY A 30 -10.85 3.38 -9.60
CA GLY A 30 -11.80 4.36 -9.09
C GLY A 30 -11.36 4.98 -7.76
N MET A 31 -10.79 4.17 -6.85
CA MET A 31 -10.22 4.66 -5.59
C MET A 31 -9.05 5.62 -5.82
N LEU A 32 -8.13 5.27 -6.71
CA LEU A 32 -6.99 6.12 -7.06
C LEU A 32 -7.46 7.45 -7.64
N PHE A 33 -8.32 7.40 -8.65
CA PHE A 33 -8.92 8.59 -9.26
C PHE A 33 -9.59 9.50 -8.22
N PHE A 34 -10.39 8.91 -7.33
CA PHE A 34 -11.10 9.67 -6.31
C PHE A 34 -10.14 10.27 -5.28
N THR A 35 -9.11 9.53 -4.89
CA THR A 35 -8.11 9.99 -3.94
C THR A 35 -7.28 11.13 -4.52
N GLU A 36 -6.78 10.99 -5.74
CA GLU A 36 -5.96 12.03 -6.39
C GLU A 36 -6.75 13.31 -6.68
N LYS A 37 -7.94 13.17 -7.25
CA LYS A 37 -8.72 14.33 -7.68
C LYS A 37 -9.42 15.04 -6.52
N PHE A 38 -9.91 14.29 -5.55
CA PHE A 38 -10.77 14.85 -4.50
C PHE A 38 -10.04 15.13 -3.18
N LEU A 39 -8.98 14.41 -2.83
CA LEU A 39 -8.13 14.80 -1.70
C LEU A 39 -7.24 16.00 -2.04
N ALA A 40 -6.90 16.22 -3.32
CA ALA A 40 -6.12 17.38 -3.74
C ALA A 40 -6.94 18.68 -3.74
N ASP A 41 -8.29 18.62 -3.91
CA ASP A 41 -9.14 19.81 -3.91
C ASP A 41 -9.84 20.00 -2.55
N GLN A 42 -9.30 20.95 -1.77
CA GLN A 42 -9.84 21.29 -0.44
C GLN A 42 -11.32 21.72 -0.46
N LYS A 43 -11.80 22.31 -1.55
CA LYS A 43 -13.21 22.75 -1.66
C LYS A 43 -14.12 21.53 -1.77
N ILE A 44 -13.73 20.55 -2.55
CA ILE A 44 -14.49 19.30 -2.73
C ILE A 44 -14.48 18.51 -1.42
N MET A 45 -13.33 18.40 -0.78
CA MET A 45 -13.24 17.75 0.54
C MET A 45 -14.12 18.44 1.57
N ASN A 46 -14.08 19.76 1.66
CA ASN A 46 -14.94 20.52 2.57
C ASN A 46 -16.43 20.30 2.27
N PHE A 47 -16.82 20.25 1.00
CA PHE A 47 -18.18 19.93 0.59
C PHE A 47 -18.63 18.55 1.06
N LEU A 48 -17.82 17.52 0.80
CA LEU A 48 -18.15 16.14 1.13
C LEU A 48 -18.12 15.86 2.64
N LEU A 49 -17.20 16.49 3.37
CA LEU A 49 -17.06 16.31 4.82
C LEU A 49 -18.04 17.17 5.62
N SER A 50 -18.55 18.26 5.07
CA SER A 50 -19.44 19.18 5.77
C SER A 50 -20.74 18.49 6.21
N SER A 51 -21.12 18.66 7.47
CA SER A 51 -22.39 18.22 8.01
C SER A 51 -23.57 19.09 7.54
N SER A 52 -23.28 20.30 7.06
CA SER A 52 -24.31 21.25 6.56
C SER A 52 -24.80 20.90 5.15
N VAL A 53 -24.06 20.09 4.41
CA VAL A 53 -24.44 19.63 3.07
C VAL A 53 -25.33 18.40 3.19
N SER A 54 -26.49 18.45 2.51
CA SER A 54 -27.46 17.36 2.55
C SER A 54 -26.88 16.05 1.97
N PRO A 55 -27.25 14.88 2.49
CA PRO A 55 -26.86 13.59 1.91
C PRO A 55 -27.20 13.48 0.42
N SER A 56 -28.35 14.03 0.00
CA SER A 56 -28.79 14.02 -1.40
C SER A 56 -27.82 14.76 -2.31
N ALA A 57 -27.37 15.97 -1.91
CA ALA A 57 -26.41 16.74 -2.70
C ALA A 57 -25.05 16.01 -2.85
N LYS A 58 -24.57 15.34 -1.78
CA LYS A 58 -23.36 14.53 -1.84
C LYS A 58 -23.50 13.35 -2.79
N LYS A 59 -24.66 12.67 -2.78
CA LYS A 59 -24.92 11.55 -3.70
C LYS A 59 -24.98 11.99 -5.16
N VAL A 60 -25.61 13.12 -5.46
CA VAL A 60 -25.61 13.70 -6.81
C VAL A 60 -24.17 13.92 -7.27
N PHE A 61 -23.32 14.47 -6.42
CA PHE A 61 -21.90 14.68 -6.75
C PHE A 61 -21.16 13.36 -7.03
N ILE A 62 -21.42 12.29 -6.27
CA ILE A 62 -20.84 10.95 -6.55
C ILE A 62 -21.36 10.40 -7.89
N GLU A 63 -22.65 10.58 -8.18
CA GLU A 63 -23.28 10.11 -9.41
C GLU A 63 -22.76 10.86 -10.65
N ASP A 64 -22.54 12.17 -10.56
CA ASP A 64 -21.96 13.00 -11.64
C ASP A 64 -20.52 12.55 -12.02
N ASN A 65 -19.82 11.86 -11.11
CA ASN A 65 -18.48 11.32 -11.34
C ASN A 65 -18.49 9.80 -11.62
N ARG A 66 -19.65 9.22 -11.88
CA ARG A 66 -19.86 7.76 -12.04
C ARG A 66 -19.04 7.13 -13.17
N GLU A 67 -18.72 7.87 -14.20
CA GLU A 67 -17.91 7.37 -15.33
C GLU A 67 -16.52 6.86 -14.88
N ASN A 68 -16.00 7.46 -13.80
CA ASN A 68 -14.68 7.13 -13.24
C ASN A 68 -14.76 6.23 -11.99
N LEU A 69 -15.97 5.96 -11.51
CA LEU A 69 -16.22 5.16 -10.32
C LEU A 69 -16.91 3.85 -10.71
N SER A 70 -16.42 2.74 -10.18
CA SER A 70 -17.15 1.48 -10.30
C SER A 70 -18.49 1.56 -9.56
N THR A 71 -19.48 0.82 -10.03
CA THR A 71 -20.79 0.73 -9.34
C THR A 71 -20.64 0.28 -7.88
N LEU A 72 -19.70 -0.62 -7.60
CA LEU A 72 -19.41 -1.08 -6.24
C LEU A 72 -18.89 0.06 -5.36
N LEU A 73 -17.97 0.87 -5.89
CA LEU A 73 -17.38 1.98 -5.16
C LEU A 73 -18.40 3.08 -4.91
N SER A 74 -19.22 3.45 -5.93
CA SER A 74 -20.29 4.41 -5.79
C SER A 74 -21.31 3.97 -4.73
N ASN A 75 -21.70 2.70 -4.71
CA ASN A 75 -22.59 2.15 -3.70
C ASN A 75 -21.97 2.22 -2.30
N CYS A 76 -20.68 1.91 -2.16
CA CYS A 76 -19.98 2.02 -0.88
C CYS A 76 -19.99 3.47 -0.36
N PHE A 77 -19.70 4.44 -1.22
CA PHE A 77 -19.75 5.86 -0.87
C PHE A 77 -21.16 6.31 -0.48
N ASN A 78 -22.18 5.89 -1.23
CA ASN A 78 -23.57 6.19 -0.91
C ASN A 78 -23.96 5.64 0.47
N ILE A 79 -23.57 4.41 0.80
CA ILE A 79 -23.80 3.82 2.13
C ILE A 79 -23.06 4.60 3.23
N MET A 80 -21.83 5.07 2.98
CA MET A 80 -21.10 5.91 3.93
C MET A 80 -21.78 7.26 4.14
N ILE A 81 -22.32 7.87 3.08
CA ILE A 81 -23.08 9.14 3.14
C ILE A 81 -24.37 8.95 3.93
N ASP A 82 -25.16 7.89 3.64
CA ASP A 82 -26.43 7.62 4.33
C ASP A 82 -26.26 7.38 5.83
N ASN A 83 -25.16 6.76 6.20
CA ASN A 83 -24.84 6.54 7.61
C ASN A 83 -24.15 7.75 8.29
N GLY A 84 -23.96 8.88 7.59
CA GLY A 84 -23.25 10.05 8.13
C GLY A 84 -21.77 9.79 8.44
N ARG A 85 -21.17 8.81 7.75
CA ARG A 85 -19.80 8.34 8.04
C ARG A 85 -18.77 8.74 7.00
N PHE A 86 -19.12 9.62 6.07
CA PHE A 86 -18.19 10.07 5.03
C PHE A 86 -16.98 10.83 5.61
N SER A 87 -17.10 11.40 6.80
CA SER A 87 -15.98 11.97 7.57
C SER A 87 -14.85 10.97 7.89
N LEU A 88 -15.07 9.68 7.69
CA LEU A 88 -14.06 8.63 7.86
C LEU A 88 -13.33 8.28 6.56
N PHE A 89 -13.57 9.03 5.49
CA PHE A 89 -13.08 8.72 4.15
C PHE A 89 -11.56 8.55 4.08
N GLU A 90 -10.76 9.45 4.66
CA GLU A 90 -9.30 9.34 4.68
C GLU A 90 -8.82 8.04 5.33
N LYS A 91 -9.41 7.69 6.49
CA LYS A 91 -9.11 6.43 7.17
C LYS A 91 -9.56 5.22 6.37
N PHE A 92 -10.69 5.33 5.68
CA PHE A 92 -11.19 4.30 4.79
C PHE A 92 -10.23 4.06 3.62
N CYS A 93 -9.69 5.12 2.97
CA CYS A 93 -8.71 5.01 1.91
C CYS A 93 -7.43 4.31 2.41
N PHE A 94 -6.93 4.69 3.58
CA PHE A 94 -5.77 4.04 4.18
C PHE A 94 -6.00 2.54 4.41
N GLU A 95 -7.12 2.17 5.01
CA GLU A 95 -7.46 0.76 5.26
C GLU A 95 -7.71 -0.01 3.95
N TRP A 96 -8.30 0.64 2.93
CA TRP A 96 -8.46 0.05 1.60
C TRP A 96 -7.11 -0.38 1.01
N HIS A 97 -6.10 0.50 1.01
CA HIS A 97 -4.76 0.18 0.51
C HIS A 97 -4.14 -1.03 1.23
N ILE A 98 -4.33 -1.13 2.55
CA ILE A 98 -3.84 -2.28 3.32
C ILE A 98 -4.50 -3.58 2.85
N TYR A 99 -5.84 -3.58 2.69
CA TYR A 99 -6.57 -4.78 2.25
C TYR A 99 -6.27 -5.13 0.80
N GLU A 100 -6.20 -4.15 -0.08
CA GLU A 100 -5.84 -4.33 -1.49
C GLU A 100 -4.45 -4.98 -1.63
N LYS A 101 -3.42 -4.41 -0.98
CA LYS A 101 -2.05 -4.96 -1.02
C LYS A 101 -2.01 -6.41 -0.53
N ARG A 102 -2.75 -6.72 0.53
CA ARG A 102 -2.86 -8.09 1.03
C ARG A 102 -3.49 -9.05 0.02
N HIS A 103 -4.55 -8.63 -0.67
CA HIS A 103 -5.20 -9.46 -1.68
C HIS A 103 -4.38 -9.62 -2.95
N ARG A 104 -3.65 -8.59 -3.35
CA ARG A 104 -2.69 -8.66 -4.47
C ARG A 104 -1.41 -9.40 -4.11
N LYS A 105 -1.24 -9.77 -2.82
CA LYS A 105 0.02 -10.32 -2.32
C LYS A 105 1.22 -9.42 -2.64
N ILE A 106 1.03 -8.11 -2.55
CA ILE A 106 2.10 -7.14 -2.78
C ILE A 106 3.01 -7.14 -1.55
N VAL A 107 4.27 -7.49 -1.78
CA VAL A 107 5.30 -7.55 -0.76
C VAL A 107 6.19 -6.31 -0.88
N PRO A 108 6.25 -5.45 0.16
CA PRO A 108 7.18 -4.32 0.17
C PRO A 108 8.62 -4.84 0.32
N VAL A 109 9.50 -4.38 -0.57
CA VAL A 109 10.92 -4.76 -0.59
C VAL A 109 11.77 -3.49 -0.63
N GLU A 110 12.54 -3.25 0.43
CA GLU A 110 13.57 -2.22 0.45
C GLU A 110 14.91 -2.88 0.10
N ILE A 111 15.60 -2.38 -0.92
CA ILE A 111 16.88 -2.87 -1.39
C ILE A 111 17.93 -1.80 -1.10
N THR A 112 18.87 -2.06 -0.21
CA THR A 112 20.01 -1.16 0.05
C THR A 112 21.25 -1.70 -0.64
N THR A 113 21.94 -0.86 -1.42
CA THR A 113 23.18 -1.19 -2.14
C THR A 113 24.26 -0.13 -1.90
N SER A 114 25.55 -0.49 -2.10
CA SER A 114 26.66 0.45 -1.92
C SER A 114 26.76 1.52 -3.00
N SER A 115 26.19 1.27 -4.18
CA SER A 115 26.16 2.16 -5.35
C SER A 115 24.91 1.87 -6.17
N GLU A 116 24.63 2.70 -7.17
CA GLU A 116 23.51 2.46 -8.08
C GLU A 116 23.57 1.06 -8.71
N LEU A 117 22.42 0.41 -8.77
CA LEU A 117 22.28 -0.94 -9.30
C LEU A 117 22.42 -0.93 -10.83
N SER A 118 23.37 -1.72 -11.35
CA SER A 118 23.37 -2.06 -12.77
C SER A 118 22.17 -2.97 -13.11
N GLU A 119 21.70 -2.93 -14.35
CA GLU A 119 20.58 -3.78 -14.81
C GLU A 119 20.83 -5.28 -14.53
N LYS A 120 22.06 -5.73 -14.69
CA LYS A 120 22.45 -7.11 -14.42
C LYS A 120 22.28 -7.47 -12.93
N ASN A 121 22.75 -6.62 -12.04
CA ASN A 121 22.66 -6.84 -10.59
C ASN A 121 21.19 -6.75 -10.12
N ASN A 122 20.43 -5.82 -10.67
CA ASN A 122 18.99 -5.70 -10.40
C ASN A 122 18.26 -7.00 -10.78
N SER A 123 18.54 -7.55 -11.97
CA SER A 123 17.93 -8.80 -12.42
C SER A 123 18.27 -9.98 -11.50
N GLN A 124 19.50 -10.05 -10.98
CA GLN A 124 19.91 -11.11 -10.04
C GLN A 124 19.19 -11.00 -8.70
N ILE A 125 19.10 -9.79 -8.14
CA ILE A 125 18.37 -9.53 -6.89
C ILE A 125 16.88 -9.86 -7.07
N MET A 126 16.28 -9.44 -8.19
CA MET A 126 14.88 -9.76 -8.49
C MET A 126 14.62 -11.26 -8.59
N ASN A 127 15.51 -12.01 -9.22
CA ASN A 127 15.42 -13.47 -9.29
C ASN A 127 15.54 -14.12 -7.91
N PHE A 128 16.36 -13.54 -7.01
CA PHE A 128 16.48 -14.00 -5.64
C PHE A 128 15.18 -13.74 -4.85
N ILE A 129 14.60 -12.55 -4.97
CA ILE A 129 13.32 -12.18 -4.31
C ILE A 129 12.19 -13.12 -4.78
N ARG A 130 12.09 -13.37 -6.10
CA ARG A 130 11.10 -14.30 -6.67
C ARG A 130 11.21 -15.74 -6.16
N LYS A 131 12.41 -16.19 -5.85
CA LYS A 131 12.63 -17.51 -5.23
C LYS A 131 12.16 -17.57 -3.77
N LEU A 132 12.30 -16.47 -3.03
CA LEU A 132 11.86 -16.39 -1.63
C LEU A 132 10.32 -16.26 -1.52
N PHE A 133 9.71 -15.51 -2.41
CA PHE A 133 8.28 -15.20 -2.39
C PHE A 133 7.68 -15.43 -3.78
N PRO A 134 7.45 -16.68 -4.18
CA PRO A 134 6.80 -16.98 -5.46
C PRO A 134 5.35 -16.46 -5.44
N ASP A 135 4.83 -16.12 -6.60
CA ASP A 135 3.44 -15.69 -6.81
C ASP A 135 3.03 -14.41 -6.06
N CYS A 136 3.99 -13.50 -5.84
CA CYS A 136 3.78 -12.19 -5.25
C CYS A 136 4.13 -11.08 -6.25
N GLU A 137 3.46 -9.93 -6.12
CA GLU A 137 3.89 -8.67 -6.70
C GLU A 137 4.83 -7.98 -5.71
N TYR A 138 5.80 -7.19 -6.20
CA TYR A 138 6.78 -6.53 -5.33
C TYR A 138 6.70 -5.02 -5.49
N GLU A 139 6.59 -4.31 -4.37
CA GLU A 139 6.77 -2.87 -4.31
C GLU A 139 8.21 -2.59 -3.89
N ILE A 140 9.05 -2.22 -4.86
CA ILE A 140 10.50 -2.10 -4.66
C ILE A 140 10.86 -0.64 -4.37
N LYS A 141 11.62 -0.45 -3.29
CA LYS A 141 12.28 0.80 -2.94
C LYS A 141 13.78 0.57 -2.93
N ASN A 142 14.51 1.30 -3.77
CA ASN A 142 15.97 1.24 -3.82
C ASN A 142 16.57 2.38 -2.98
N GLU A 143 17.54 2.04 -2.14
CA GLU A 143 18.33 2.98 -1.36
C GLU A 143 19.83 2.73 -1.60
N THR A 144 20.62 3.79 -1.57
CA THR A 144 22.07 3.69 -1.72
C THR A 144 22.73 4.07 -0.40
N ASP A 145 23.53 3.16 0.16
CA ASP A 145 24.33 3.36 1.37
C ASP A 145 25.75 2.86 1.16
N PRO A 146 26.74 3.74 0.93
CA PRO A 146 28.13 3.34 0.76
C PRO A 146 28.75 2.63 1.97
N SER A 147 28.17 2.77 3.15
CA SER A 147 28.69 2.16 4.39
C SER A 147 28.66 0.63 4.40
N ILE A 148 27.80 0.02 3.55
CA ILE A 148 27.74 -1.44 3.41
C ILE A 148 28.95 -2.03 2.68
N LEU A 149 29.81 -1.18 2.06
CA LEU A 149 31.03 -1.49 1.31
C LEU A 149 30.82 -2.28 0.02
N GLY A 150 29.74 -3.03 -0.12
CA GLY A 150 29.39 -3.87 -1.27
C GLY A 150 28.33 -4.89 -0.95
N GLY A 151 27.84 -5.59 -1.96
CA GLY A 151 26.71 -6.49 -1.81
C GLY A 151 25.38 -5.76 -1.72
N PHE A 152 24.43 -6.34 -1.00
CA PHE A 152 23.10 -5.75 -0.80
C PHE A 152 22.47 -6.18 0.52
N ILE A 153 21.57 -5.35 1.03
CA ILE A 153 20.68 -5.67 2.14
C ILE A 153 19.26 -5.64 1.60
N LEU A 154 18.47 -6.68 1.87
CA LEU A 154 17.06 -6.74 1.57
C LEU A 154 16.28 -6.66 2.86
N LYS A 155 15.35 -5.70 2.94
CA LYS A 155 14.34 -5.69 3.98
C LYS A 155 12.99 -6.00 3.35
N ILE A 156 12.43 -7.12 3.73
CA ILE A 156 11.18 -7.64 3.21
C ILE A 156 10.21 -7.75 4.37
N ASP A 157 9.18 -6.90 4.37
CA ASP A 157 8.27 -6.73 5.51
C ASP A 157 9.06 -6.45 6.80
N ASN A 158 9.11 -7.37 7.75
CA ASN A 158 9.84 -7.24 9.02
C ASN A 158 11.13 -8.07 9.08
N VAL A 159 11.55 -8.68 7.97
CA VAL A 159 12.72 -9.54 7.91
C VAL A 159 13.84 -8.86 7.12
N ILE A 160 15.05 -8.86 7.70
CA ILE A 160 16.26 -8.31 7.06
C ILE A 160 17.16 -9.45 6.61
N TYR A 161 17.50 -9.45 5.32
CA TYR A 161 18.49 -10.34 4.71
C TYR A 161 19.74 -9.54 4.38
N ASP A 162 20.78 -9.66 5.20
CA ASP A 162 22.04 -8.94 5.04
C ASP A 162 23.08 -9.78 4.30
N TYR A 163 23.29 -9.47 3.02
CA TYR A 163 24.32 -10.00 2.14
C TYR A 163 25.41 -8.96 1.83
N SER A 164 25.57 -7.97 2.71
CA SER A 164 26.60 -6.95 2.58
C SER A 164 28.00 -7.46 2.97
N VAL A 165 29.03 -6.81 2.43
CA VAL A 165 30.42 -7.06 2.82
C VAL A 165 30.65 -6.66 4.27
N SER A 166 30.13 -5.51 4.70
CA SER A 166 30.22 -5.03 6.08
C SER A 166 29.57 -6.00 7.08
N GLY A 167 28.39 -6.53 6.77
CA GLY A 167 27.72 -7.54 7.59
C GLY A 167 28.51 -8.84 7.67
N SER A 168 29.10 -9.27 6.57
CA SER A 168 29.97 -10.48 6.54
C SER A 168 31.22 -10.31 7.38
N LEU A 169 31.90 -9.17 7.30
CA LEU A 169 33.04 -8.83 8.14
C LEU A 169 32.69 -8.80 9.64
N ASN A 170 31.56 -8.21 9.98
CA ASN A 170 31.09 -8.16 11.36
C ASN A 170 30.75 -9.56 11.90
N ARG A 171 30.15 -10.43 11.11
CA ARG A 171 29.92 -11.84 11.51
C ARG A 171 31.20 -12.59 11.74
N MET A 172 32.19 -12.43 10.85
CA MET A 172 33.53 -13.04 11.02
C MET A 172 34.26 -12.56 12.28
N LYS A 173 34.24 -11.22 12.51
CA LYS A 173 34.82 -10.62 13.73
C LYS A 173 34.20 -11.20 15.00
N ASN A 174 32.87 -11.25 15.06
CA ASN A 174 32.17 -11.78 16.21
C ASN A 174 32.45 -13.28 16.43
N HIS A 175 32.59 -14.05 15.35
CA HIS A 175 32.92 -15.46 15.44
C HIS A 175 34.34 -15.69 16.03
N ILE A 176 35.32 -14.90 15.57
CA ILE A 176 36.69 -14.95 16.08
C ILE A 176 36.74 -14.58 17.56
N MET A 177 36.04 -13.49 17.94
CA MET A 177 36.05 -13.02 19.35
C MET A 177 35.36 -14.01 20.30
N ASN A 178 34.32 -14.70 19.85
CA ASN A 178 33.61 -15.69 20.68
C ASN A 178 34.30 -17.09 20.69
N SER A 179 35.22 -17.34 19.77
CA SER A 179 36.00 -18.60 19.71
C SER A 179 37.31 -18.53 20.50
N SER A 180 37.62 -17.37 21.13
CA SER A 180 38.86 -17.12 21.86
C SER A 180 38.63 -17.18 23.39
N VAL A 181 37.57 -17.85 23.88
CA VAL A 181 37.30 -18.11 25.30
C VAL A 181 37.38 -19.60 25.58
#